data_1a7db1c736598053a58d24df66750819
#
_entry.id   1a7db1c736598053a58d24df66750819
#
_cell.length_a   1.000
_cell.length_b   1.000
_cell.length_c   1.000
_cell.angle_alpha   90.00
_cell.angle_beta   90.00
_cell.angle_gamma   90.00
#
_symmetry.space_group_name_H-M   'P 1'
#
loop_
_entity.id
_entity.type
_entity.pdbx_description
1 polymer ?
#
loop_
_entity_poly.entity_id
_entity_poly.type
_entity_poly.pdbx_seq_one_letter_code
_entity_poly.pdbx_strand_id
1 'polypeptide(L)' 'MKLDNNEQLGITVDEARKMLGIGRNLMLELVKVDGFPAVKFKRKIIINKELLPKWFAENCGQYGEY' A
#
# COMPACT_ATOMS: atom_id res chain seq x y z
N MET A 1 0.91 21.16 10.63
CA MET A 1 -0.09 20.85 9.64
C MET A 1 -1.13 19.90 10.16
N LYS A 2 -2.35 20.11 9.80
CA LYS A 2 -3.43 19.32 10.33
C LYS A 2 -4.08 18.49 9.25
N LEU A 3 -4.25 17.22 9.51
CA LEU A 3 -4.88 16.32 8.56
C LEU A 3 -6.29 15.98 9.00
N ASP A 4 -7.21 15.99 8.07
CA ASP A 4 -8.55 15.51 8.32
C ASP A 4 -8.58 14.01 8.34
N ASN A 5 -9.70 13.47 8.74
CA ASN A 5 -9.89 12.03 8.66
C ASN A 5 -9.82 11.52 7.25
N ASN A 6 -10.17 12.35 6.29
CA ASN A 6 -10.17 11.94 4.90
C ASN A 6 -8.84 12.12 4.21
N GLU A 7 -7.91 12.72 4.92
CA GLU A 7 -6.61 13.02 4.32
C GLU A 7 -5.48 12.37 5.05
N GLN A 8 -5.72 11.20 5.57
CA GLN A 8 -4.67 10.44 6.21
C GLN A 8 -3.61 10.07 5.18
N LEU A 9 -2.36 10.24 5.58
CA LEU A 9 -1.26 9.80 4.73
C LEU A 9 -1.02 8.30 4.85
N GLY A 10 -1.36 7.73 6.00
CA GLY A 10 -1.12 6.31 6.24
C GLY A 10 -2.41 5.55 6.30
N ILE A 11 -2.43 4.37 5.68
CA ILE A 11 -3.58 3.49 5.73
C ILE A 11 -3.12 2.10 6.13
N THR A 12 -4.07 1.29 6.55
CA THR A 12 -3.77 -0.07 6.98
C THR A 12 -3.62 -0.99 5.78
N VAL A 13 -3.10 -2.17 6.04
CA VAL A 13 -2.99 -3.20 5.02
C VAL A 13 -4.37 -3.50 4.44
N ASP A 14 -5.36 -3.56 5.32
CA ASP A 14 -6.71 -3.91 4.89
C ASP A 14 -7.30 -2.83 3.99
N GLU A 15 -7.07 -1.58 4.34
CA GLU A 15 -7.55 -0.49 3.50
C GLU A 15 -6.84 -0.45 2.17
N ALA A 16 -5.54 -0.72 2.18
CA ALA A 16 -4.76 -0.70 0.95
C ALA A 16 -5.19 -1.81 0.01
N ARG A 17 -5.45 -3.01 0.53
CA ARG A 17 -5.86 -4.09 -0.34
C ARG A 17 -7.21 -3.81 -1.00
N LYS A 18 -8.07 -3.09 -0.29
CA LYS A 18 -9.35 -2.72 -0.87
C LYS A 18 -9.18 -1.70 -1.97
N MET A 19 -8.25 -0.79 -1.79
CA MET A 19 -7.97 0.20 -2.83
C MET A 19 -7.44 -0.47 -4.09
N LEU A 20 -6.64 -1.50 -3.93
CA LEU A 20 -6.07 -2.22 -5.07
C LEU A 20 -6.99 -3.31 -5.59
N GLY A 21 -8.00 -3.67 -4.83
CA GLY A 21 -8.92 -4.71 -5.26
C GLY A 21 -8.32 -6.10 -5.19
N ILE A 22 -7.46 -6.35 -4.22
CA ILE A 22 -6.81 -7.64 -4.08
C ILE A 22 -7.08 -8.25 -2.72
N GLY A 23 -6.72 -9.51 -2.58
CA GLY A 23 -6.90 -10.20 -1.32
C GLY A 23 -5.84 -9.84 -0.30
N ARG A 24 -6.09 -10.22 0.94
CA ARG A 24 -5.18 -9.89 2.02
C ARG A 24 -3.83 -10.58 1.88
N ASN A 25 -3.84 -11.85 1.47
CA ASN A 25 -2.58 -12.58 1.35
C ASN A 25 -1.66 -11.95 0.33
N LEU A 26 -2.22 -11.54 -0.80
CA LEU A 26 -1.43 -10.89 -1.82
C LEU A 26 -0.91 -9.56 -1.32
N MET A 27 -1.74 -8.83 -0.59
CA MET A 27 -1.31 -7.55 -0.04
C MET A 27 -0.12 -7.73 0.90
N LEU A 28 -0.16 -8.76 1.72
CA LEU A 28 0.93 -9.03 2.64
C LEU A 28 2.22 -9.39 1.90
N GLU A 29 2.09 -10.00 0.74
CA GLU A 29 3.27 -10.26 -0.08
C GLU A 29 3.83 -8.97 -0.66
N LEU A 30 2.96 -8.10 -1.09
CA LEU A 30 3.39 -6.85 -1.71
C LEU A 30 4.14 -5.95 -0.73
N VAL A 31 3.73 -5.93 0.52
CA VAL A 31 4.41 -5.04 1.47
C VAL A 31 5.84 -5.49 1.75
N LYS A 32 6.20 -6.69 1.33
CA LYS A 32 7.57 -7.17 1.49
C LYS A 32 8.45 -6.82 0.31
N VAL A 33 7.88 -6.33 -0.75
CA VAL A 33 8.64 -5.98 -1.94
C VAL A 33 9.46 -4.73 -1.71
N ASP A 34 10.71 -4.76 -2.15
CA ASP A 34 11.58 -3.61 -2.04
C ASP A 34 10.97 -2.43 -2.78
N GLY A 35 10.98 -1.28 -2.13
CA GLY A 35 10.45 -0.09 -2.75
C GLY A 35 8.96 0.11 -2.56
N PHE A 36 8.29 -0.84 -1.95
CA PHE A 36 6.87 -0.67 -1.69
C PHE A 36 6.68 0.47 -0.68
N PRO A 37 5.72 1.36 -0.91
CA PRO A 37 5.55 2.54 -0.03
C PRO A 37 4.88 2.18 1.29
N ALA A 38 5.61 1.50 2.13
CA ALA A 38 5.11 1.08 3.44
C ALA A 38 6.18 1.23 4.49
N VAL A 39 5.75 1.48 5.70
CA VAL A 39 6.64 1.57 6.85
C VAL A 39 6.21 0.51 7.84
N LYS A 40 7.18 -0.24 8.31
CA LYS A 40 6.92 -1.23 9.35
C LYS A 40 7.49 -0.73 10.66
N PHE A 41 6.66 -0.69 11.65
CA PHE A 41 7.08 -0.27 12.96
C PHE A 41 6.56 -1.26 13.98
N LYS A 42 7.47 -2.07 14.50
CA LYS A 42 7.11 -3.14 15.40
C LYS A 42 6.16 -4.09 14.68
N ARG A 43 4.92 -4.19 15.12
CA ARG A 43 3.95 -5.06 14.48
C ARG A 43 2.99 -4.32 13.56
N LYS A 44 3.25 -3.04 13.38
CA LYS A 44 2.35 -2.24 12.59
C LYS A 44 2.91 -2.01 11.20
N ILE A 45 2.05 -2.10 10.22
CA ILE A 45 2.41 -1.79 8.85
C ILE A 45 1.52 -0.65 8.41
N ILE A 46 2.15 0.44 8.00
CA ILE A 46 1.44 1.63 7.55
C ILE A 46 1.84 1.89 6.12
N ILE A 47 0.86 1.98 5.25
CA ILE A 47 1.10 2.15 3.83
C ILE A 47 0.84 3.59 3.44
N ASN A 48 1.71 4.17 2.64
CA ASN A 48 1.57 5.54 2.21
C ASN A 48 0.46 5.63 1.17
N LYS A 49 -0.60 6.31 1.54
CA LYS A 49 -1.78 6.39 0.71
C LYS A 49 -1.51 7.12 -0.61
N GLU A 50 -0.69 8.15 -0.57
CA GLU A 50 -0.43 8.92 -1.77
C GLU A 50 0.50 8.22 -2.74
N LEU A 51 1.46 7.48 -2.21
CA LEU A 51 2.42 6.80 -3.07
C LEU A 51 1.91 5.47 -3.59
N LEU A 52 0.88 4.93 -2.96
CA LEU A 52 0.37 3.62 -3.36
C LEU A 52 -0.09 3.57 -4.80
N PRO A 53 -0.97 4.48 -5.25
CA PRO A 53 -1.38 4.43 -6.65
C PRO A 53 -0.22 4.66 -7.61
N LYS A 54 0.73 5.50 -7.21
CA LYS A 54 1.88 5.75 -8.05
C LYS A 54 2.75 4.51 -8.16
N TRP A 55 2.99 3.86 -7.03
CA TRP A 55 3.77 2.64 -7.04
C TRP A 55 3.09 1.57 -7.89
N PHE A 56 1.79 1.45 -7.75
CA PHE A 56 1.04 0.47 -8.50
C PHE A 56 1.16 0.71 -10.00
N ALA A 57 1.01 1.96 -10.40
CA ALA A 57 1.10 2.30 -11.82
C ALA A 57 2.48 2.00 -12.38
N GLU A 58 3.52 2.25 -11.58
CA GLU A 58 4.89 2.05 -12.05
C GLU A 58 5.25 0.58 -12.13
N ASN A 59 4.61 -0.25 -11.33
CA ASN A 59 5.00 -1.64 -11.24
C ASN A 59 4.01 -2.63 -11.82
N CYS A 60 2.90 -2.16 -12.31
CA CYS A 60 1.86 -3.08 -12.72
C CYS A 60 2.27 -3.98 -13.88
N GLY A 61 3.19 -3.55 -14.69
CA GLY A 61 3.65 -4.38 -15.79
C GLY A 61 4.71 -5.38 -15.39
N GLN A 62 5.24 -5.24 -14.20
CA GLN A 62 6.32 -6.11 -13.75
C GLN A 62 5.84 -7.32 -12.98
N TYR A 63 4.78 -7.14 -12.23
CA TYR A 63 4.32 -8.22 -11.36
C TYR A 63 3.02 -8.82 -11.82
N GLY A 64 2.29 -8.11 -12.61
CA GLY A 64 1.00 -8.57 -13.05
C GLY A 64 1.02 -8.86 -14.52
N GLU A 65 1.57 -9.96 -14.85
CA GLU A 65 1.62 -10.33 -16.22
C GLU A 65 0.42 -11.14 -16.57
N TYR A 66 -0.39 -10.71 -17.40
CA TYR A 66 -1.56 -11.49 -17.81
C TYR A 66 -1.94 -11.19 -19.21
#